data_c13a7254d2ae8850330b17f4600af47a
#
_entry.id   c13a7254d2ae8850330b17f4600af47a
#
_cell.length_a   1.000
_cell.length_b   1.000
_cell.length_c   1.000
_cell.angle_alpha   90.00
_cell.angle_beta   90.00
_cell.angle_gamma   90.00
#
_symmetry.space_group_name_H-M   'P 1'
#
loop_
_entity.id
_entity.type
_entity.pdbx_description
1 polymer ?
#
loop_
_entity_poly.entity_id
_entity_poly.type
_entity_poly.pdbx_seq_one_letter_code
_entity_poly.pdbx_strand_id
1 'polypeptide(L)'
;MNEEKNYKEKLMKMYVKRELPLLKRNEKFNFACVQCGECCRNRDDILLNPFDVFRLRREKKMSLQDFVEKYCEFYTGNTSKLPLMRIQFRPVYELNGFVTGTRCPFLGQTEGLYHCRVHKAKPFVCFSYPLGRIQELGKETEYLLQNDGTCKGAVKAKDEKIMQVVEDWMGGKEKLDREERFNALYSYFLANYRKWINVDKLAENKKAFSIYKKWLALAAELLYANYDFDSDDDGFLEQFKTNIDAIETISETIVEEFASLVDLHPKS
;
A
#
# COMPACT_ATOMS: atom_id res chain seq x y z
N MET A 1 -15.42 -14.09 7.92
CA MET A 1 -15.88 -12.72 7.57
C MET A 1 -16.33 -11.88 8.77
N ASN A 2 -16.99 -12.43 9.78
CA ASN A 2 -17.39 -11.66 10.98
C ASN A 2 -16.25 -11.39 11.98
N GLU A 3 -15.35 -12.33 12.18
CA GLU A 3 -14.26 -12.21 13.18
C GLU A 3 -13.19 -11.21 12.75
N GLU A 4 -12.81 -11.18 11.47
CA GLU A 4 -11.84 -10.23 10.93
C GLU A 4 -12.35 -8.79 10.95
N LYS A 5 -13.63 -8.58 10.64
CA LYS A 5 -14.27 -7.26 10.75
C LYS A 5 -14.30 -6.79 12.20
N ASN A 6 -14.63 -7.68 13.11
CA ASN A 6 -14.66 -7.40 14.56
C ASN A 6 -13.24 -7.07 15.10
N TYR A 7 -12.20 -7.77 14.60
CA TYR A 7 -10.81 -7.50 14.96
C TYR A 7 -10.35 -6.11 14.47
N LYS A 8 -10.62 -5.75 13.21
CA LYS A 8 -10.30 -4.42 12.66
C LYS A 8 -11.01 -3.28 13.41
N GLU A 9 -12.28 -3.47 13.74
CA GLU A 9 -13.02 -2.50 14.56
C GLU A 9 -12.48 -2.37 15.98
N LYS A 10 -12.07 -3.47 16.60
CA LYS A 10 -11.42 -3.47 17.91
C LYS A 10 -10.08 -2.74 17.87
N LEU A 11 -9.23 -3.04 16.89
CA LEU A 11 -7.96 -2.34 16.69
C LEU A 11 -8.17 -0.83 16.50
N MET A 12 -9.15 -0.44 15.69
CA MET A 12 -9.45 0.98 15.47
C MET A 12 -9.90 1.66 16.76
N LYS A 13 -10.74 1.01 17.57
CA LYS A 13 -11.16 1.53 18.88
C LYS A 13 -9.98 1.68 19.84
N MET A 14 -9.07 0.69 19.88
CA MET A 14 -7.85 0.74 20.69
C MET A 14 -6.89 1.84 20.20
N TYR A 15 -6.76 2.00 18.87
CA TYR A 15 -5.99 3.09 18.28
C TYR A 15 -6.49 4.47 18.69
N VAL A 16 -7.79 4.70 18.54
CA VAL A 16 -8.43 5.96 18.94
C VAL A 16 -8.24 6.25 20.43
N LYS A 17 -8.28 5.22 21.28
CA LYS A 17 -8.03 5.33 22.72
C LYS A 17 -6.55 5.36 23.09
N ARG A 18 -5.63 5.19 22.12
CA ARG A 18 -4.18 5.05 22.33
C ARG A 18 -3.78 3.90 23.28
N GLU A 19 -4.55 2.82 23.24
CA GLU A 19 -4.34 1.61 24.06
C GLU A 19 -3.55 0.53 23.29
N LEU A 20 -3.13 0.78 22.04
CA LEU A 20 -2.36 -0.16 21.25
C LEU A 20 -0.90 -0.22 21.73
N PRO A 21 -0.33 -1.41 21.85
CA PRO A 21 1.11 -1.57 22.05
C PRO A 21 1.83 -1.21 20.74
N LEU A 22 2.24 0.05 20.62
CA LEU A 22 3.00 0.54 19.48
C LEU A 22 4.49 0.32 19.75
N LEU A 23 5.19 -0.08 18.72
CA LEU A 23 6.63 -0.36 18.73
C LEU A 23 7.37 0.74 17.97
N LYS A 24 8.52 1.13 18.47
CA LYS A 24 9.49 1.95 17.76
C LYS A 24 10.45 1.07 16.96
N ARG A 25 11.22 1.68 16.05
CA ARG A 25 12.13 0.98 15.15
C ARG A 25 13.20 0.14 15.86
N ASN A 26 13.62 0.55 17.06
CA ASN A 26 14.64 -0.15 17.87
C ASN A 26 14.06 -1.16 18.86
N GLU A 27 12.74 -1.30 18.93
CA GLU A 27 12.09 -2.22 19.85
C GLU A 27 11.96 -3.63 19.27
N LYS A 28 11.73 -4.58 20.18
CA LYS A 28 11.69 -6.01 19.85
C LYS A 28 10.26 -6.53 19.86
N PHE A 29 10.00 -7.50 18.99
CA PHE A 29 8.74 -8.24 18.94
C PHE A 29 8.97 -9.73 18.66
N ASN A 30 8.00 -10.58 19.02
CA ASN A 30 8.07 -12.01 18.79
C ASN A 30 7.55 -12.37 17.39
N PHE A 31 8.43 -12.84 16.51
CA PHE A 31 8.05 -13.41 15.23
C PHE A 31 9.15 -14.26 14.60
N ALA A 32 8.74 -15.38 13.95
CA ALA A 32 9.63 -16.22 13.15
C ALA A 32 8.86 -16.79 11.95
N CYS A 33 9.07 -16.25 10.76
CA CYS A 33 8.39 -16.73 9.57
C CYS A 33 8.73 -18.21 9.31
N VAL A 34 7.70 -19.05 9.25
CA VAL A 34 7.81 -20.50 8.96
C VAL A 34 7.54 -20.83 7.49
N GLN A 35 7.46 -19.84 6.63
CA GLN A 35 7.25 -19.99 5.19
C GLN A 35 6.05 -20.88 4.83
N CYS A 36 4.95 -20.78 5.59
CA CYS A 36 3.73 -21.56 5.34
C CYS A 36 2.89 -21.04 4.16
N GLY A 37 3.14 -19.82 3.67
CA GLY A 37 2.42 -19.21 2.56
C GLY A 37 1.00 -18.73 2.87
N GLU A 38 0.52 -18.82 4.11
CA GLU A 38 -0.86 -18.42 4.47
C GLU A 38 -1.12 -16.93 4.21
N CYS A 39 -0.16 -16.04 4.52
CA CYS A 39 -0.26 -14.61 4.23
C CYS A 39 -0.33 -14.28 2.72
N CYS A 40 -0.11 -15.26 1.84
CA CYS A 40 -0.18 -15.13 0.38
C CYS A 40 -1.40 -15.85 -0.22
N ARG A 41 -2.40 -16.20 0.59
CA ARG A 41 -3.60 -16.94 0.17
C ARG A 41 -4.87 -16.25 0.65
N ASN A 42 -5.95 -16.41 -0.13
CA ASN A 42 -7.30 -15.98 0.21
C ASN A 42 -7.37 -14.50 0.66
N ARG A 43 -6.66 -13.64 -0.07
CA ARG A 43 -6.62 -12.20 0.18
C ARG A 43 -7.04 -11.41 -1.06
N ASP A 44 -7.56 -10.22 -0.83
CA ASP A 44 -7.93 -9.23 -1.84
C ASP A 44 -7.52 -7.80 -1.44
N ASP A 45 -6.77 -7.67 -0.34
CA ASP A 45 -6.45 -6.43 0.35
C ASP A 45 -4.97 -6.01 0.24
N ILE A 46 -4.20 -6.64 -0.67
CA ILE A 46 -2.80 -6.27 -0.90
C ILE A 46 -2.73 -5.05 -1.82
N LEU A 47 -2.93 -3.87 -1.22
CA LEU A 47 -2.78 -2.60 -1.91
C LEU A 47 -1.31 -2.31 -2.21
N LEU A 48 -1.07 -1.80 -3.40
CA LEU A 48 0.25 -1.35 -3.86
C LEU A 48 0.31 0.17 -3.83
N ASN A 49 1.26 0.71 -3.11
CA ASN A 49 1.58 2.12 -3.19
C ASN A 49 2.46 2.39 -4.44
N PRO A 50 2.68 3.66 -4.85
CA PRO A 50 3.52 3.99 -6.01
C PRO A 50 4.93 3.41 -5.95
N PHE A 51 5.56 3.36 -4.78
CA PHE A 51 6.90 2.81 -4.61
C PHE A 51 6.93 1.28 -4.76
N ASP A 52 5.90 0.59 -4.28
CA ASP A 52 5.74 -0.85 -4.49
C ASP A 52 5.64 -1.18 -5.99
N VAL A 53 4.83 -0.41 -6.73
CA VAL A 53 4.65 -0.58 -8.18
C VAL A 53 5.95 -0.35 -8.92
N PHE A 54 6.68 0.73 -8.61
CA PHE A 54 7.97 1.04 -9.18
C PHE A 54 8.95 -0.14 -9.02
N ARG A 55 9.14 -0.63 -7.79
CA ARG A 55 10.08 -1.73 -7.50
C ARG A 55 9.67 -3.05 -8.13
N LEU A 56 8.39 -3.39 -8.11
CA LEU A 56 7.88 -4.63 -8.71
C LEU A 56 8.04 -4.62 -10.22
N ARG A 57 7.76 -3.50 -10.90
CA ARG A 57 7.97 -3.36 -12.35
C ARG A 57 9.44 -3.50 -12.72
N ARG A 58 10.35 -2.83 -11.99
CA ARG A 58 11.79 -2.92 -12.18
C ARG A 58 12.29 -4.35 -12.00
N GLU A 59 11.87 -5.04 -10.94
CA GLU A 59 12.20 -6.45 -10.69
C GLU A 59 11.69 -7.38 -11.80
N LYS A 60 10.50 -7.12 -12.33
CA LYS A 60 9.88 -7.91 -13.39
C LYS A 60 10.31 -7.49 -14.79
N LYS A 61 11.00 -6.35 -14.95
CA LYS A 61 11.40 -5.74 -16.22
C LYS A 61 10.20 -5.60 -17.18
N MET A 62 9.09 -5.05 -16.69
CA MET A 62 7.83 -4.94 -17.42
C MET A 62 7.41 -3.48 -17.58
N SER A 63 6.68 -3.18 -18.68
CA SER A 63 5.94 -1.92 -18.77
C SER A 63 4.88 -1.82 -17.67
N LEU A 64 4.36 -0.62 -17.39
CA LEU A 64 3.25 -0.48 -16.43
C LEU A 64 2.02 -1.22 -16.91
N GLN A 65 1.70 -1.09 -18.21
CA GLN A 65 0.54 -1.74 -18.80
C GLN A 65 0.62 -3.26 -18.62
N ASP A 66 1.72 -3.89 -19.07
CA ASP A 66 1.89 -5.34 -18.93
C ASP A 66 1.86 -5.81 -17.49
N PHE A 67 2.45 -5.00 -16.57
CA PHE A 67 2.45 -5.32 -15.15
C PHE A 67 1.04 -5.28 -14.55
N VAL A 68 0.26 -4.23 -14.86
CA VAL A 68 -1.12 -4.09 -14.40
C VAL A 68 -1.99 -5.20 -14.96
N GLU A 69 -2.00 -5.42 -16.27
CA GLU A 69 -2.81 -6.46 -16.92
C GLU A 69 -2.51 -7.87 -16.37
N LYS A 70 -1.26 -8.11 -16.02
CA LYS A 70 -0.82 -9.44 -15.59
C LYS A 70 -0.98 -9.72 -14.10
N TYR A 71 -0.83 -8.70 -13.25
CA TYR A 71 -0.66 -8.92 -11.81
C TYR A 71 -1.59 -8.09 -10.93
N CYS A 72 -2.23 -7.07 -11.48
CA CYS A 72 -2.95 -6.11 -10.68
C CYS A 72 -4.40 -5.93 -11.11
N GLU A 73 -5.17 -5.41 -10.19
CA GLU A 73 -6.45 -4.76 -10.44
C GLU A 73 -6.28 -3.26 -10.16
N PHE A 74 -6.65 -2.46 -11.15
CA PHE A 74 -6.64 -0.99 -11.04
C PHE A 74 -8.07 -0.49 -10.91
N TYR A 75 -8.34 0.34 -9.90
CA TYR A 75 -9.68 0.84 -9.62
C TYR A 75 -9.65 2.21 -8.94
N THR A 76 -10.80 2.86 -8.89
CA THR A 76 -10.96 4.10 -8.13
C THR A 76 -11.46 3.80 -6.73
N GLY A 77 -10.77 4.31 -5.72
CA GLY A 77 -11.19 4.16 -4.33
C GLY A 77 -12.51 4.88 -4.05
N ASN A 78 -13.50 4.17 -3.51
CA ASN A 78 -14.82 4.72 -3.24
C ASN A 78 -14.78 5.93 -2.29
N THR A 79 -13.96 5.84 -1.24
CA THR A 79 -13.80 6.91 -0.24
C THR A 79 -12.74 7.92 -0.66
N SER A 80 -11.57 7.46 -1.13
CA SER A 80 -10.47 8.35 -1.48
C SER A 80 -10.70 9.11 -2.78
N LYS A 81 -11.48 8.57 -3.72
CA LYS A 81 -11.62 9.07 -5.10
C LYS A 81 -10.29 9.10 -5.86
N LEU A 82 -9.27 8.40 -5.37
CA LEU A 82 -7.95 8.27 -5.97
C LEU A 82 -7.82 7.00 -6.81
N PRO A 83 -6.90 6.98 -7.78
CA PRO A 83 -6.52 5.76 -8.45
C PRO A 83 -5.81 4.82 -7.47
N LEU A 84 -6.26 3.60 -7.36
CA LEU A 84 -5.70 2.58 -6.49
C LEU A 84 -5.34 1.34 -7.30
N MET A 85 -4.33 0.64 -6.83
CA MET A 85 -3.86 -0.61 -7.42
C MET A 85 -3.72 -1.67 -6.33
N ARG A 86 -4.16 -2.90 -6.62
CA ARG A 86 -3.96 -4.05 -5.72
C ARG A 86 -3.49 -5.26 -6.51
N ILE A 87 -2.83 -6.19 -5.82
CA ILE A 87 -2.46 -7.47 -6.42
C ILE A 87 -3.73 -8.28 -6.71
N GLN A 88 -3.86 -8.75 -7.95
CA GLN A 88 -4.92 -9.65 -8.36
C GLN A 88 -4.53 -11.09 -7.98
N PHE A 89 -5.19 -11.64 -6.98
CA PHE A 89 -5.02 -13.02 -6.56
C PHE A 89 -5.68 -13.97 -7.56
N ARG A 90 -5.03 -15.09 -7.83
CA ARG A 90 -5.46 -16.08 -8.81
C ARG A 90 -6.23 -17.20 -8.17
N PRO A 91 -7.31 -17.68 -8.78
CA PRO A 91 -8.05 -18.81 -8.27
C PRO A 91 -7.18 -20.07 -8.23
N VAL A 92 -7.40 -20.91 -7.22
CA VAL A 92 -6.85 -22.25 -7.09
C VAL A 92 -7.96 -23.24 -7.35
N TYR A 93 -7.72 -24.14 -8.30
CA TYR A 93 -8.70 -25.14 -8.72
C TYR A 93 -8.31 -26.52 -8.20
N GLU A 94 -9.30 -27.30 -7.79
CA GLU A 94 -9.16 -28.75 -7.64
C GLU A 94 -9.22 -29.47 -9.00
N LEU A 95 -8.89 -30.77 -8.99
CA LEU A 95 -8.94 -31.61 -10.20
C LEU A 95 -10.34 -31.67 -10.86
N ASN A 96 -11.39 -31.49 -10.06
CA ASN A 96 -12.78 -31.44 -10.51
C ASN A 96 -13.22 -30.06 -11.03
N GLY A 97 -12.30 -29.06 -11.04
CA GLY A 97 -12.55 -27.71 -11.53
C GLY A 97 -13.18 -26.75 -10.52
N PHE A 98 -13.48 -27.18 -9.29
CA PHE A 98 -13.98 -26.27 -8.26
C PHE A 98 -12.88 -25.35 -7.71
N VAL A 99 -13.24 -24.08 -7.48
CA VAL A 99 -12.34 -23.09 -6.85
C VAL A 99 -12.31 -23.32 -5.34
N THR A 100 -11.13 -23.63 -4.81
CA THR A 100 -10.91 -23.86 -3.37
C THR A 100 -10.35 -22.65 -2.63
N GLY A 101 -9.98 -21.60 -3.35
CA GLY A 101 -9.44 -20.37 -2.80
C GLY A 101 -8.69 -19.57 -3.82
N THR A 102 -7.92 -18.61 -3.35
CA THR A 102 -7.06 -17.77 -4.19
C THR A 102 -5.62 -17.74 -3.67
N ARG A 103 -4.66 -17.43 -4.55
CA ARG A 103 -3.25 -17.28 -4.18
C ARG A 103 -2.61 -16.07 -4.88
N CYS A 104 -1.63 -15.48 -4.20
CA CYS A 104 -0.78 -14.44 -4.76
C CYS A 104 -0.08 -14.97 -6.03
N PRO A 105 -0.04 -14.21 -7.15
CA PRO A 105 0.66 -14.62 -8.38
C PRO A 105 2.18 -14.76 -8.20
N PHE A 106 2.74 -14.17 -7.15
CA PHE A 106 4.16 -14.24 -6.82
C PHE A 106 4.51 -15.35 -5.82
N LEU A 107 3.53 -16.12 -5.34
CA LEU A 107 3.79 -17.26 -4.44
C LEU A 107 4.48 -18.39 -5.21
N GLY A 108 5.66 -18.77 -4.76
CA GLY A 108 6.42 -19.95 -5.21
C GLY A 108 6.50 -21.01 -4.11
N GLN A 109 6.93 -22.21 -4.49
CA GLN A 109 7.20 -23.31 -3.56
C GLN A 109 8.46 -24.05 -4.03
N THR A 110 9.33 -24.38 -3.08
CA THR A 110 10.52 -25.20 -3.29
C THR A 110 10.71 -26.09 -2.05
N GLU A 111 10.85 -27.39 -2.26
CA GLU A 111 11.08 -28.37 -1.17
C GLU A 111 10.05 -28.29 -0.02
N GLY A 112 8.79 -28.04 -0.37
CA GLY A 112 7.70 -27.93 0.60
C GLY A 112 7.56 -26.56 1.27
N LEU A 113 8.54 -25.66 1.15
CA LEU A 113 8.49 -24.31 1.72
C LEU A 113 7.98 -23.30 0.69
N TYR A 114 7.15 -22.37 1.15
CA TYR A 114 6.63 -21.30 0.30
C TYR A 114 7.52 -20.06 0.36
N HIS A 115 7.72 -19.41 -0.77
CA HIS A 115 8.53 -18.20 -0.89
C HIS A 115 7.91 -17.19 -1.86
N CYS A 116 8.28 -15.92 -1.73
CA CYS A 116 7.90 -14.88 -2.67
C CYS A 116 8.92 -14.81 -3.82
N ARG A 117 8.44 -14.96 -5.08
CA ARG A 117 9.31 -14.89 -6.28
C ARG A 117 9.83 -13.48 -6.56
N VAL A 118 9.27 -12.46 -5.91
CA VAL A 118 9.71 -11.07 -5.95
C VAL A 118 10.20 -10.61 -4.58
N HIS A 119 10.94 -11.48 -3.87
CA HIS A 119 11.30 -11.25 -2.47
C HIS A 119 12.02 -9.92 -2.25
N LYS A 120 12.91 -9.52 -3.16
CA LYS A 120 13.67 -8.25 -3.06
C LYS A 120 12.77 -7.01 -3.27
N ALA A 121 11.72 -7.14 -4.06
CA ALA A 121 10.76 -6.10 -4.38
C ALA A 121 9.38 -6.33 -3.75
N LYS A 122 9.32 -7.07 -2.63
CA LYS A 122 8.05 -7.29 -1.90
C LYS A 122 7.37 -5.94 -1.61
N PRO A 123 6.03 -5.84 -1.83
CA PRO A 123 5.27 -4.69 -1.35
C PRO A 123 5.47 -4.43 0.15
N PHE A 124 5.39 -3.18 0.55
CA PHE A 124 5.58 -2.79 1.96
C PHE A 124 4.76 -3.65 2.91
N VAL A 125 3.45 -3.79 2.67
CA VAL A 125 2.54 -4.60 3.49
C VAL A 125 2.95 -6.08 3.58
N CYS A 126 3.65 -6.61 2.58
CA CYS A 126 4.09 -7.99 2.56
C CYS A 126 5.41 -8.21 3.29
N PHE A 127 6.37 -7.27 3.20
CA PHE A 127 7.64 -7.46 3.90
C PHE A 127 7.59 -7.00 5.35
N SER A 128 6.74 -6.02 5.67
CA SER A 128 6.55 -5.58 7.05
C SER A 128 5.80 -6.60 7.91
N TYR A 129 4.95 -7.45 7.30
CA TYR A 129 4.16 -8.40 8.08
C TYR A 129 5.01 -9.20 9.07
N PRO A 130 4.62 -9.32 10.33
CA PRO A 130 3.31 -9.00 10.92
C PRO A 130 3.15 -7.56 11.44
N LEU A 131 4.06 -6.66 11.09
CA LEU A 131 3.98 -5.26 11.53
C LEU A 131 3.10 -4.43 10.58
N GLY A 132 2.14 -3.72 11.15
CA GLY A 132 1.45 -2.62 10.49
C GLY A 132 2.14 -1.30 10.83
N ARG A 133 2.24 -0.39 9.87
CA ARG A 133 2.79 0.95 10.09
C ARG A 133 1.68 1.92 10.51
N ILE A 134 1.96 2.74 11.52
CA ILE A 134 1.14 3.87 11.92
C ILE A 134 1.96 5.13 11.72
N GLN A 135 1.43 6.04 10.91
CA GLN A 135 2.07 7.32 10.63
C GLN A 135 1.07 8.44 10.82
N GLU A 136 1.39 9.37 11.69
CA GLU A 136 0.72 10.66 11.79
C GLU A 136 1.64 11.74 11.21
N LEU A 137 1.08 12.71 10.47
CA LEU A 137 1.86 13.77 9.86
C LEU A 137 2.64 14.55 10.93
N GLY A 138 3.96 14.68 10.73
CA GLY A 138 4.86 15.36 11.67
C GLY A 138 5.25 14.57 12.92
N LYS A 139 4.85 13.30 13.03
CA LYS A 139 5.26 12.40 14.10
C LYS A 139 6.19 11.29 13.61
N GLU A 140 6.95 10.72 14.54
CA GLU A 140 7.76 9.53 14.29
C GLU A 140 6.86 8.35 13.91
N THR A 141 7.34 7.51 12.99
CA THR A 141 6.64 6.28 12.59
C THR A 141 6.62 5.29 13.74
N GLU A 142 5.45 4.73 14.00
CA GLU A 142 5.25 3.66 14.98
C GLU A 142 4.72 2.40 14.28
N TYR A 143 4.94 1.25 14.88
CA TYR A 143 4.60 -0.04 14.31
C TYR A 143 3.67 -0.81 15.23
N LEU A 144 2.60 -1.36 14.67
CA LEU A 144 1.64 -2.19 15.38
C LEU A 144 1.88 -3.66 15.04
N LEU A 145 2.09 -4.51 16.05
CA LEU A 145 2.13 -5.95 15.86
C LEU A 145 0.72 -6.49 15.55
N GLN A 146 0.47 -6.81 14.27
CA GLN A 146 -0.78 -7.40 13.80
C GLN A 146 -0.71 -8.92 13.96
N ASN A 147 -1.04 -9.40 15.14
CA ASN A 147 -1.06 -10.82 15.41
C ASN A 147 -2.36 -11.20 16.11
N ASP A 148 -3.24 -11.83 15.36
CA ASP A 148 -4.51 -12.39 15.84
C ASP A 148 -4.35 -13.76 16.52
N GLY A 149 -3.09 -14.26 16.68
CA GLY A 149 -2.78 -15.56 17.25
C GLY A 149 -2.90 -16.73 16.27
N THR A 150 -3.30 -16.51 15.02
CA THR A 150 -3.47 -17.58 14.02
C THR A 150 -2.21 -17.85 13.19
N CYS A 151 -1.30 -16.87 13.10
CA CYS A 151 -0.08 -17.02 12.32
C CYS A 151 0.89 -18.02 12.97
N LYS A 152 1.20 -19.11 12.24
CA LYS A 152 2.14 -20.15 12.67
C LYS A 152 3.52 -19.61 13.09
N GLY A 153 4.00 -18.54 12.44
CA GLY A 153 5.25 -17.89 12.77
C GLY A 153 5.22 -17.14 14.10
N ALA A 154 4.10 -16.56 14.45
CA ALA A 154 3.90 -15.91 15.75
C ALA A 154 3.79 -16.93 16.88
N VAL A 155 3.06 -18.04 16.65
CA VAL A 155 2.96 -19.15 17.60
C VAL A 155 4.35 -19.73 17.86
N LYS A 156 5.09 -20.10 16.83
CA LYS A 156 6.47 -20.61 16.95
C LYS A 156 7.36 -19.67 17.73
N ALA A 157 7.35 -18.38 17.40
CA ALA A 157 8.22 -17.40 18.06
C ALA A 157 7.90 -17.23 19.54
N LYS A 158 6.63 -17.35 19.93
CA LYS A 158 6.22 -17.32 21.33
C LYS A 158 6.74 -18.53 22.09
N ASP A 159 6.60 -19.73 21.51
CA ASP A 159 7.02 -20.99 22.14
C ASP A 159 8.56 -21.07 22.28
N GLU A 160 9.29 -20.66 21.24
CA GLU A 160 10.76 -20.70 21.19
C GLU A 160 11.41 -19.39 21.69
N LYS A 161 10.63 -18.41 22.15
CA LYS A 161 11.09 -17.09 22.63
C LYS A 161 11.96 -16.32 21.62
N ILE A 162 11.64 -16.45 20.31
CA ILE A 162 12.38 -15.78 19.24
C ILE A 162 11.95 -14.31 19.18
N MET A 163 12.93 -13.42 19.22
CA MET A 163 12.74 -11.97 19.16
C MET A 163 13.38 -11.40 17.89
N GLN A 164 12.70 -10.46 17.27
CA GLN A 164 13.18 -9.63 16.15
C GLN A 164 13.24 -8.17 16.58
N VAL A 165 14.20 -7.40 16.08
CA VAL A 165 14.19 -5.93 16.15
C VAL A 165 13.41 -5.40 14.96
N VAL A 166 12.56 -4.38 15.14
CA VAL A 166 11.73 -3.82 14.06
C VAL A 166 12.59 -3.40 12.87
N GLU A 167 13.65 -2.64 13.09
CA GLU A 167 14.55 -2.16 12.03
C GLU A 167 15.20 -3.31 11.24
N ASP A 168 15.70 -4.32 11.93
CA ASP A 168 16.34 -5.48 11.29
C ASP A 168 15.33 -6.29 10.48
N TRP A 169 14.14 -6.50 11.04
CA TRP A 169 13.04 -7.19 10.35
C TRP A 169 12.61 -6.45 9.07
N MET A 170 12.62 -5.12 9.11
CA MET A 170 12.28 -4.27 7.97
C MET A 170 13.39 -4.17 6.92
N GLY A 171 14.49 -4.91 7.11
CA GLY A 171 15.59 -5.02 6.16
C GLY A 171 16.75 -4.05 6.42
N GLY A 172 16.86 -3.56 7.65
CA GLY A 172 17.92 -2.69 8.13
C GLY A 172 17.67 -1.21 7.92
N LYS A 173 18.56 -0.41 8.50
CA LYS A 173 18.44 1.05 8.59
C LYS A 173 18.19 1.73 7.24
N GLU A 174 19.04 1.47 6.25
CA GLU A 174 18.96 2.16 4.95
C GLU A 174 17.63 1.91 4.22
N LYS A 175 17.14 0.66 4.24
CA LYS A 175 15.87 0.32 3.62
C LYS A 175 14.71 0.98 4.36
N LEU A 176 14.74 0.93 5.69
CA LEU A 176 13.69 1.53 6.50
C LEU A 176 13.66 3.06 6.35
N ASP A 177 14.82 3.73 6.33
CA ASP A 177 14.90 5.17 6.11
C ASP A 177 14.30 5.58 4.74
N ARG A 178 14.51 4.79 3.67
CA ARG A 178 13.88 5.03 2.36
C ARG A 178 12.36 4.85 2.41
N GLU A 179 11.89 3.80 3.08
CA GLU A 179 10.45 3.58 3.26
C GLU A 179 9.79 4.70 4.07
N GLU A 180 10.46 5.23 5.08
CA GLU A 180 9.96 6.33 5.89
C GLU A 180 9.94 7.65 5.10
N ARG A 181 10.96 7.92 4.28
CA ARG A 181 10.99 9.08 3.36
C ARG A 181 9.83 9.00 2.35
N PHE A 182 9.65 7.86 1.69
CA PHE A 182 8.51 7.65 0.80
C PHE A 182 7.19 7.88 1.52
N ASN A 183 7.05 7.28 2.71
CA ASN A 183 5.82 7.38 3.46
C ASN A 183 5.50 8.82 3.90
N ALA A 184 6.51 9.61 4.24
CA ALA A 184 6.32 11.02 4.57
C ALA A 184 5.75 11.80 3.39
N LEU A 185 6.31 11.61 2.17
CA LEU A 185 5.81 12.22 0.94
C LEU A 185 4.40 11.75 0.59
N TYR A 186 4.14 10.46 0.67
CA TYR A 186 2.83 9.90 0.33
C TYR A 186 1.76 10.30 1.35
N SER A 187 2.11 10.35 2.63
CA SER A 187 1.21 10.85 3.69
C SER A 187 0.91 12.34 3.53
N TYR A 188 1.92 13.15 3.13
CA TYR A 188 1.70 14.55 2.77
C TYR A 188 0.69 14.68 1.63
N PHE A 189 0.87 13.93 0.54
CA PHE A 189 -0.09 13.88 -0.56
C PHE A 189 -1.50 13.51 -0.09
N LEU A 190 -1.63 12.40 0.65
CA LEU A 190 -2.93 11.92 1.13
C LEU A 190 -3.63 12.89 2.10
N ALA A 191 -2.88 13.68 2.86
CA ALA A 191 -3.42 14.68 3.78
C ALA A 191 -3.83 15.98 3.08
N ASN A 192 -3.32 16.25 1.86
CA ASN A 192 -3.47 17.55 1.22
C ASN A 192 -4.24 17.54 -0.12
N TYR A 193 -4.29 16.44 -0.88
CA TYR A 193 -4.93 16.45 -2.22
C TYR A 193 -6.38 16.98 -2.20
N ARG A 194 -7.15 16.74 -1.12
CA ARG A 194 -8.50 17.28 -0.95
C ARG A 194 -8.53 18.77 -0.59
N LYS A 195 -7.39 19.32 -0.16
CA LYS A 195 -7.23 20.76 0.07
C LYS A 195 -6.88 21.52 -1.21
N TRP A 196 -6.33 20.82 -2.20
CA TRP A 196 -6.00 21.40 -3.50
C TRP A 196 -7.22 21.43 -4.42
N ILE A 197 -8.06 20.38 -4.34
CA ILE A 197 -9.25 20.27 -5.18
C ILE A 197 -10.32 19.41 -4.50
N ASN A 198 -11.58 19.84 -4.60
CA ASN A 198 -12.71 19.08 -4.06
C ASN A 198 -13.10 17.92 -4.98
N VAL A 199 -12.35 16.81 -4.87
CA VAL A 199 -12.53 15.60 -5.68
C VAL A 199 -13.92 14.97 -5.51
N ASP A 200 -14.53 15.11 -4.33
CA ASP A 200 -15.88 14.57 -4.08
C ASP A 200 -16.93 15.33 -4.90
N LYS A 201 -16.89 16.66 -4.89
CA LYS A 201 -17.77 17.47 -5.76
C LYS A 201 -17.58 17.18 -7.24
N LEU A 202 -16.31 17.02 -7.70
CA LEU A 202 -16.02 16.63 -9.07
C LEU A 202 -16.61 15.27 -9.45
N ALA A 203 -16.45 14.28 -8.58
CA ALA A 203 -16.91 12.91 -8.83
C ALA A 203 -18.45 12.79 -8.82
N GLU A 204 -19.13 13.58 -8.01
CA GLU A 204 -20.59 13.52 -7.83
C GLU A 204 -21.36 14.42 -8.80
N ASN A 205 -20.73 15.46 -9.36
CA ASN A 205 -21.38 16.41 -10.25
C ASN A 205 -21.35 15.93 -11.70
N LYS A 206 -22.52 15.66 -12.30
CA LYS A 206 -22.63 15.19 -13.69
C LYS A 206 -21.95 16.09 -14.71
N LYS A 207 -21.96 17.42 -14.52
CA LYS A 207 -21.32 18.39 -15.44
C LYS A 207 -19.79 18.41 -15.27
N ALA A 208 -19.30 18.17 -14.07
CA ALA A 208 -17.86 18.16 -13.75
C ALA A 208 -17.22 16.78 -13.84
N PHE A 209 -17.99 15.71 -14.05
CA PHE A 209 -17.49 14.34 -14.06
C PHE A 209 -16.42 14.08 -15.15
N SER A 210 -16.49 14.77 -16.28
CA SER A 210 -15.46 14.69 -17.31
C SER A 210 -14.12 15.28 -16.84
N ILE A 211 -14.17 16.35 -16.04
CA ILE A 211 -13.00 16.98 -15.43
C ILE A 211 -12.40 16.02 -14.39
N TYR A 212 -13.24 15.41 -13.55
CA TYR A 212 -12.81 14.39 -12.61
C TYR A 212 -12.06 13.24 -13.29
N LYS A 213 -12.60 12.71 -14.40
CA LYS A 213 -11.94 11.63 -15.15
C LYS A 213 -10.56 12.04 -15.68
N LYS A 214 -10.43 13.27 -16.18
CA LYS A 214 -9.15 13.81 -16.67
C LYS A 214 -8.14 13.95 -15.52
N TRP A 215 -8.58 14.56 -14.40
CA TRP A 215 -7.75 14.68 -13.20
C TRP A 215 -7.33 13.30 -12.65
N LEU A 216 -8.25 12.35 -12.60
CA LEU A 216 -7.98 10.99 -12.12
C LEU A 216 -6.95 10.26 -13.00
N ALA A 217 -7.07 10.39 -14.32
CA ALA A 217 -6.12 9.80 -15.26
C ALA A 217 -4.73 10.41 -15.11
N LEU A 218 -4.64 11.72 -14.96
CA LEU A 218 -3.39 12.42 -14.74
C LEU A 218 -2.77 12.08 -13.38
N ALA A 219 -3.57 12.03 -12.31
CA ALA A 219 -3.12 11.58 -11.00
C ALA A 219 -2.61 10.14 -11.05
N ALA A 220 -3.25 9.25 -11.83
CA ALA A 220 -2.79 7.88 -12.03
C ALA A 220 -1.44 7.82 -12.75
N GLU A 221 -1.26 8.63 -13.77
CA GLU A 221 -0.01 8.75 -14.52
C GLU A 221 1.13 9.23 -13.62
N LEU A 222 0.93 10.34 -12.90
CA LEU A 222 1.93 10.94 -12.02
C LEU A 222 2.25 10.06 -10.81
N LEU A 223 1.27 9.34 -10.26
CA LEU A 223 1.50 8.45 -9.12
C LEU A 223 2.17 7.12 -9.51
N TYR A 224 1.89 6.57 -10.71
CA TYR A 224 2.29 5.19 -11.01
C TYR A 224 3.12 5.00 -12.28
N ALA A 225 3.11 5.96 -13.23
CA ALA A 225 3.70 5.77 -14.55
C ALA A 225 4.88 6.69 -14.86
N ASN A 226 4.85 7.94 -14.42
CA ASN A 226 5.81 8.98 -14.81
C ASN A 226 7.12 8.89 -14.01
N TYR A 227 7.86 7.79 -14.24
CA TYR A 227 9.16 7.54 -13.60
C TYR A 227 10.18 7.00 -14.59
N ASP A 228 11.43 7.39 -14.39
CA ASP A 228 12.57 6.71 -14.99
C ASP A 228 12.83 5.39 -14.23
N PHE A 229 12.55 4.28 -14.88
CA PHE A 229 12.69 2.94 -14.29
C PHE A 229 14.12 2.42 -14.24
N ASP A 230 15.06 3.12 -14.87
CA ASP A 230 16.49 2.84 -14.75
C ASP A 230 17.08 3.54 -13.51
N SER A 231 16.35 4.47 -12.90
CA SER A 231 16.76 5.10 -11.65
C SER A 231 16.71 4.12 -10.46
N ASP A 232 17.47 4.45 -9.43
CA ASP A 232 17.42 3.73 -8.15
C ASP A 232 16.23 4.19 -7.27
N ASP A 233 16.17 3.69 -6.05
CA ASP A 233 15.10 4.01 -5.10
C ASP A 233 15.14 5.48 -4.66
N ASP A 234 16.33 6.11 -4.60
CA ASP A 234 16.46 7.54 -4.25
C ASP A 234 16.04 8.42 -5.41
N GLY A 235 16.44 8.08 -6.65
CA GLY A 235 15.96 8.75 -7.87
C GLY A 235 14.44 8.67 -8.03
N PHE A 236 13.82 7.55 -7.66
CA PHE A 236 12.36 7.46 -7.59
C PHE A 236 11.77 8.47 -6.59
N LEU A 237 12.35 8.61 -5.40
CA LEU A 237 11.82 9.51 -4.37
C LEU A 237 11.83 10.98 -4.81
N GLU A 238 12.89 11.42 -5.51
CA GLU A 238 12.97 12.77 -6.07
C GLU A 238 11.90 12.99 -7.16
N GLN A 239 11.73 12.03 -8.06
CA GLN A 239 10.69 12.08 -9.10
C GLN A 239 9.29 12.03 -8.48
N PHE A 240 9.07 11.21 -7.44
CA PHE A 240 7.79 11.13 -6.74
C PHE A 240 7.40 12.46 -6.10
N LYS A 241 8.36 13.16 -5.48
CA LYS A 241 8.13 14.50 -4.95
C LYS A 241 7.71 15.47 -6.05
N THR A 242 8.45 15.50 -7.16
CA THR A 242 8.12 16.35 -8.31
C THR A 242 6.73 16.05 -8.87
N ASN A 243 6.35 14.78 -8.93
CA ASN A 243 5.03 14.36 -9.41
C ASN A 243 3.90 14.80 -8.44
N ILE A 244 4.14 14.79 -7.13
CA ILE A 244 3.17 15.34 -6.15
C ILE A 244 2.99 16.84 -6.36
N ASP A 245 4.09 17.59 -6.50
CA ASP A 245 4.06 19.04 -6.73
C ASP A 245 3.30 19.36 -8.05
N ALA A 246 3.47 18.53 -9.08
CA ALA A 246 2.72 18.65 -10.33
C ALA A 246 1.20 18.37 -10.15
N ILE A 247 0.82 17.37 -9.34
CA ILE A 247 -0.60 17.10 -9.04
C ILE A 247 -1.22 18.30 -8.30
N GLU A 248 -0.51 18.91 -7.35
CA GLU A 248 -0.94 20.11 -6.65
C GLU A 248 -1.20 21.26 -7.64
N THR A 249 -0.21 21.63 -8.43
CA THR A 249 -0.31 22.72 -9.43
C THR A 249 -1.47 22.52 -10.41
N ILE A 250 -1.64 21.29 -10.93
CA ILE A 250 -2.72 20.96 -11.84
C ILE A 250 -4.08 21.06 -11.15
N SER A 251 -4.16 20.63 -9.89
CA SER A 251 -5.39 20.71 -9.10
C SER A 251 -5.81 22.16 -8.90
N GLU A 252 -4.89 23.05 -8.57
CA GLU A 252 -5.12 24.49 -8.43
C GLU A 252 -5.55 25.12 -9.74
N THR A 253 -4.89 24.81 -10.86
CA THR A 253 -5.27 25.28 -12.20
C THR A 253 -6.71 24.87 -12.56
N ILE A 254 -7.09 23.62 -12.27
CA ILE A 254 -8.46 23.13 -12.49
C ILE A 254 -9.47 23.91 -11.66
N VAL A 255 -9.14 24.21 -10.39
CA VAL A 255 -10.02 24.99 -9.52
C VAL A 255 -10.24 26.40 -10.08
N GLU A 256 -9.20 27.06 -10.58
CA GLU A 256 -9.28 28.40 -11.17
C GLU A 256 -10.07 28.39 -12.49
N GLU A 257 -9.76 27.48 -13.42
CA GLU A 257 -10.40 27.41 -14.74
C GLU A 257 -11.89 27.07 -14.67
N PHE A 258 -12.30 26.23 -13.73
CA PHE A 258 -13.66 25.71 -13.65
C PHE A 258 -14.50 26.29 -12.49
N ALA A 259 -13.99 27.31 -11.80
CA ALA A 259 -14.68 27.99 -10.69
C ALA A 259 -16.11 28.49 -11.07
N SER A 260 -16.34 28.88 -12.33
CA SER A 260 -17.62 29.32 -12.81
C SER A 260 -18.64 28.20 -13.04
N LEU A 261 -18.18 26.94 -13.19
CA LEU A 261 -19.07 25.80 -13.47
C LEU A 261 -19.46 25.07 -12.18
N VAL A 262 -18.54 24.94 -11.27
CA VAL A 262 -18.70 24.22 -9.99
C VAL A 262 -17.74 24.83 -8.99
N ASP A 263 -18.24 25.15 -7.80
CA ASP A 263 -17.37 25.54 -6.70
C ASP A 263 -16.50 24.33 -6.26
N LEU A 264 -15.27 24.31 -6.74
CA LEU A 264 -14.28 23.26 -6.48
C LEU A 264 -13.35 23.58 -5.31
N HIS A 265 -13.54 24.73 -4.66
CA HIS A 265 -12.76 25.05 -3.48
C HIS A 265 -12.99 24.02 -2.38
N PRO A 266 -11.92 23.62 -1.69
CA PRO A 266 -12.01 22.69 -0.55
C PRO A 266 -12.93 23.27 0.52
N LYS A 267 -13.63 22.41 1.21
CA LYS A 267 -14.34 22.83 2.42
C LYS A 267 -13.30 23.18 3.48
N SER A 268 -13.41 24.38 4.03
CA SER A 268 -12.62 24.85 5.17
C SER A 268 -12.76 23.90 6.40
#